data_3a0c7d34ed048744f4722cad2b684d9b
#
_entry.id   3a0c7d34ed048744f4722cad2b684d9b
#
_cell.length_a   1.000
_cell.length_b   1.000
_cell.length_c   1.000
_cell.angle_alpha   90.00
_cell.angle_beta   90.00
_cell.angle_gamma   90.00
#
_symmetry.space_group_name_H-M   'P 1'
#
loop_
_entity.id
_entity.type
_entity.pdbx_description
1 polymer ?
#
loop_
_entity_poly.entity_id
_entity_poly.type
_entity_poly.pdbx_seq_one_letter_code
_entity_poly.pdbx_strand_id
1 'polypeptide(L)'
;ELGGTDKMFNLLLGREVQLAYGKENPQLVFLLPLLEGTDGVLKMSKTYPQNCISLTEEPKNMYGKLMSIKDEMIMRYYTLLTDKTDNELKEIEKRLKNGENPRNIKMELAYYITKEYCGENSANSAQKDFINVVQNHQTPEDIDEINGINKNILDILVEKNFAKSKSEAKRLIQQG
;
A
#
# COMPACT_ATOMS: atom_id res chain seq x y z
N GLU A 1 -16.19 -7.13 -20.75
CA GLU A 1 -15.74 -5.90 -20.05
C GLU A 1 -15.48 -6.20 -18.58
N LEU A 2 -14.37 -5.64 -18.04
CA LEU A 2 -13.96 -5.82 -16.65
C LEU A 2 -14.17 -4.51 -15.89
N GLY A 3 -14.65 -4.57 -14.65
CA GLY A 3 -14.77 -3.39 -13.81
C GLY A 3 -14.94 -3.71 -12.33
N GLY A 4 -14.84 -2.69 -11.50
CA GLY A 4 -15.17 -2.80 -10.09
C GLY A 4 -16.69 -2.88 -9.87
N THR A 5 -17.09 -3.42 -8.73
CA THR A 5 -18.51 -3.50 -8.35
C THR A 5 -19.21 -2.14 -8.31
N ASP A 6 -18.48 -1.05 -8.11
CA ASP A 6 -18.99 0.33 -8.17
C ASP A 6 -19.37 0.78 -9.60
N LYS A 7 -18.97 0.03 -10.63
CA LYS A 7 -19.27 0.31 -12.05
C LYS A 7 -20.35 -0.60 -12.63
N MET A 8 -20.96 -1.45 -11.82
CA MET A 8 -21.94 -2.44 -12.27
C MET A 8 -23.05 -1.79 -13.12
N PHE A 9 -23.64 -0.70 -12.66
CA PHE A 9 -24.69 -0.01 -13.40
C PHE A 9 -24.22 0.45 -14.79
N ASN A 10 -23.05 1.09 -14.87
CA ASN A 10 -22.51 1.61 -16.13
C ASN A 10 -22.20 0.48 -17.11
N LEU A 11 -21.65 -0.64 -16.62
CA LEU A 11 -21.31 -1.81 -17.45
C LEU A 11 -22.57 -2.51 -17.98
N LEU A 12 -23.60 -2.62 -17.15
CA LEU A 12 -24.88 -3.19 -17.57
C LEU A 12 -25.61 -2.27 -18.58
N LEU A 13 -25.56 -0.95 -18.38
CA LEU A 13 -26.09 0.01 -19.34
C LEU A 13 -25.40 -0.14 -20.71
N GLY A 14 -24.08 -0.40 -20.75
CA GLY A 14 -23.37 -0.68 -21.99
C GLY A 14 -23.95 -1.87 -22.77
N ARG A 15 -24.37 -2.92 -22.07
CA ARG A 15 -25.06 -4.09 -22.67
C ARG A 15 -26.39 -3.70 -23.27
N GLU A 16 -27.20 -2.90 -22.56
CA GLU A 16 -28.52 -2.42 -23.07
C GLU A 16 -28.35 -1.56 -24.34
N VAL A 17 -27.34 -0.70 -24.36
CA VAL A 17 -26.99 0.09 -25.54
C VAL A 17 -26.62 -0.83 -26.72
N GLN A 18 -25.79 -1.86 -26.48
CA GLN A 18 -25.45 -2.82 -27.54
C GLN A 18 -26.68 -3.54 -28.11
N LEU A 19 -27.60 -3.96 -27.25
CA LEU A 19 -28.86 -4.58 -27.67
C LEU A 19 -29.72 -3.59 -28.52
N ALA A 20 -29.86 -2.33 -28.09
CA ALA A 20 -30.57 -1.29 -28.79
C ALA A 20 -29.98 -0.97 -30.19
N TYR A 21 -28.68 -1.18 -30.37
CA TYR A 21 -27.99 -1.06 -31.66
C TYR A 21 -27.94 -2.38 -32.46
N GLY A 22 -28.77 -3.36 -32.11
CA GLY A 22 -28.95 -4.61 -32.86
C GLY A 22 -27.86 -5.67 -32.63
N LYS A 23 -27.07 -5.57 -31.55
CA LYS A 23 -26.18 -6.65 -31.16
C LYS A 23 -26.96 -7.80 -30.52
N GLU A 24 -27.00 -8.94 -31.18
CA GLU A 24 -27.68 -10.14 -30.65
C GLU A 24 -27.03 -10.68 -29.38
N ASN A 25 -25.72 -10.62 -29.32
CA ASN A 25 -24.91 -11.10 -28.20
C ASN A 25 -24.12 -9.93 -27.58
N PRO A 26 -24.64 -9.25 -26.55
CA PRO A 26 -23.92 -8.19 -25.89
C PRO A 26 -22.74 -8.73 -25.07
N GLN A 27 -21.77 -7.88 -24.82
CA GLN A 27 -20.55 -8.21 -24.08
C GLN A 27 -20.82 -8.88 -22.73
N LEU A 28 -19.94 -9.76 -22.30
CA LEU A 28 -19.91 -10.26 -20.93
C LEU A 28 -19.35 -9.19 -19.99
N VAL A 29 -19.87 -9.17 -18.77
CA VAL A 29 -19.40 -8.26 -17.72
C VAL A 29 -18.86 -9.07 -16.56
N PHE A 30 -17.61 -8.78 -16.17
CA PHE A 30 -16.96 -9.33 -14.99
C PHE A 30 -16.75 -8.22 -13.98
N LEU A 31 -17.26 -8.41 -12.77
CA LEU A 31 -17.14 -7.46 -11.67
C LEU A 31 -16.19 -8.00 -10.61
N LEU A 32 -15.23 -7.18 -10.24
CA LEU A 32 -14.28 -7.47 -9.18
C LEU A 32 -14.62 -6.64 -7.94
N PRO A 33 -14.46 -7.18 -6.73
CA PRO A 33 -14.56 -6.41 -5.50
C PRO A 33 -13.59 -5.22 -5.50
N LEU A 34 -13.99 -4.12 -4.86
CA LEU A 34 -13.09 -3.00 -4.66
C LEU A 34 -12.08 -3.33 -3.57
N LEU A 35 -10.86 -2.83 -3.73
CA LEU A 35 -9.82 -2.89 -2.72
C LEU A 35 -9.76 -1.56 -2.00
N GLU A 36 -9.90 -1.60 -0.69
CA GLU A 36 -9.71 -0.46 0.19
C GLU A 36 -8.22 -0.15 0.35
N GLY A 37 -7.90 1.13 0.55
CA GLY A 37 -6.54 1.58 0.80
C GLY A 37 -6.01 1.20 2.19
N THR A 38 -4.86 1.77 2.54
CA THR A 38 -4.18 1.47 3.80
C THR A 38 -5.00 1.84 5.04
N ASP A 39 -5.93 2.79 4.92
CA ASP A 39 -6.88 3.18 5.97
C ASP A 39 -7.98 2.13 6.23
N GLY A 40 -8.16 1.17 5.32
CA GLY A 40 -9.19 0.13 5.39
C GLY A 40 -10.63 0.63 5.24
N VAL A 41 -10.85 1.83 4.73
CA VAL A 41 -12.17 2.46 4.59
C VAL A 41 -12.42 2.94 3.16
N LEU A 42 -11.55 3.80 2.66
CA LEU A 42 -11.69 4.37 1.33
C LEU A 42 -11.04 3.46 0.30
N LYS A 43 -11.71 3.30 -0.86
CA LYS A 43 -11.08 2.60 -1.99
C LYS A 43 -9.79 3.30 -2.40
N MET A 44 -8.81 2.55 -2.86
CA MET A 44 -7.60 3.11 -3.44
C MET A 44 -7.94 4.04 -4.60
N SER A 45 -7.39 5.24 -4.56
CA SER A 45 -7.66 6.28 -5.55
C SER A 45 -6.44 7.18 -5.72
N LYS A 46 -6.20 7.65 -6.94
CA LYS A 46 -5.17 8.66 -7.24
C LYS A 46 -5.40 9.99 -6.50
N THR A 47 -6.64 10.25 -6.07
CA THR A 47 -7.02 11.45 -5.31
C THR A 47 -6.39 11.47 -3.90
N TYR A 48 -6.13 10.28 -3.35
CA TYR A 48 -5.53 10.10 -2.02
C TYR A 48 -4.28 9.22 -2.11
N PRO A 49 -3.15 9.76 -2.62
CA PRO A 49 -1.94 8.97 -2.87
C PRO A 49 -1.36 8.29 -1.63
N GLN A 50 -1.51 8.92 -0.45
CA GLN A 50 -1.04 8.37 0.82
C GLN A 50 -1.81 7.09 1.23
N ASN A 51 -3.06 6.96 0.77
CA ASN A 51 -3.91 5.78 1.03
C ASN A 51 -3.83 4.72 -0.08
N CYS A 52 -3.02 4.98 -1.10
CA CYS A 52 -2.89 4.13 -2.27
C CYS A 52 -1.51 3.48 -2.32
N ILE A 53 -1.47 2.19 -2.63
CA ILE A 53 -0.24 1.46 -2.92
C ILE A 53 -0.12 1.40 -4.45
N SER A 54 0.81 2.16 -5.01
CA SER A 54 1.03 2.20 -6.46
C SER A 54 1.93 1.04 -6.89
N LEU A 55 1.63 0.45 -8.05
CA LEU A 55 2.49 -0.58 -8.66
C LEU A 55 3.84 -0.04 -9.15
N THR A 56 3.94 1.29 -9.29
CA THR A 56 5.17 1.99 -9.73
C THR A 56 5.94 2.61 -8.57
N GLU A 57 5.54 2.33 -7.33
CA GLU A 57 6.30 2.80 -6.17
C GLU A 57 7.62 2.07 -6.01
N GLU A 58 8.56 2.73 -5.33
CA GLU A 58 9.78 2.05 -4.89
C GLU A 58 9.46 0.87 -3.96
N PRO A 59 10.20 -0.24 -4.08
CA PRO A 59 9.94 -1.46 -3.30
C PRO A 59 9.86 -1.23 -1.79
N LYS A 60 10.69 -0.35 -1.23
CA LYS A 60 10.67 0.03 0.19
C LYS A 60 9.35 0.68 0.59
N ASN A 61 8.84 1.60 -0.25
CA ASN A 61 7.59 2.30 0.00
C ASN A 61 6.39 1.35 -0.13
N MET A 62 6.37 0.51 -1.17
CA MET A 62 5.34 -0.51 -1.34
C MET A 62 5.28 -1.44 -0.14
N TYR A 63 6.43 -1.97 0.29
CA TYR A 63 6.53 -2.86 1.46
C TYR A 63 6.04 -2.16 2.74
N GLY A 64 6.50 -0.93 2.99
CA GLY A 64 6.10 -0.14 4.16
C GLY A 64 4.60 0.15 4.20
N LYS A 65 3.99 0.51 3.07
CA LYS A 65 2.54 0.70 2.97
C LYS A 65 1.76 -0.59 3.21
N LEU A 66 2.21 -1.72 2.68
CA LEU A 66 1.60 -3.03 2.94
C LEU A 66 1.70 -3.42 4.42
N MET A 67 2.79 -3.05 5.10
CA MET A 67 2.92 -3.24 6.54
C MET A 67 2.00 -2.33 7.36
N SER A 68 1.59 -1.18 6.81
CA SER A 68 0.73 -0.19 7.49
C SER A 68 -0.78 -0.48 7.38
N ILE A 69 -1.21 -1.45 6.57
CA ILE A 69 -2.62 -1.83 6.48
C ILE A 69 -3.16 -2.28 7.85
N LYS A 70 -4.46 -2.06 8.09
CA LYS A 70 -5.10 -2.57 9.30
C LYS A 70 -5.13 -4.10 9.35
N ASP A 71 -5.09 -4.68 10.55
CA ASP A 71 -5.10 -6.13 10.73
C ASP A 71 -6.35 -6.78 10.12
N GLU A 72 -7.49 -6.10 10.18
CA GLU A 72 -8.76 -6.52 9.60
C GLU A 72 -8.69 -6.67 8.08
N MET A 73 -7.75 -5.98 7.42
CA MET A 73 -7.59 -5.99 5.96
C MET A 73 -6.69 -7.12 5.46
N ILE A 74 -5.97 -7.81 6.34
CA ILE A 74 -5.00 -8.85 5.96
C ILE A 74 -5.64 -9.90 5.05
N MET A 75 -6.74 -10.51 5.48
CA MET A 75 -7.40 -11.56 4.72
C MET A 75 -7.96 -11.05 3.38
N ARG A 76 -8.47 -9.80 3.37
CA ARG A 76 -8.98 -9.20 2.14
C ARG A 76 -7.87 -8.98 1.11
N TYR A 77 -6.71 -8.48 1.55
CA TYR A 77 -5.54 -8.31 0.69
C TYR A 77 -5.02 -9.66 0.18
N TYR A 78 -4.92 -10.68 1.03
CA TYR A 78 -4.57 -12.03 0.59
C TYR A 78 -5.52 -12.56 -0.48
N THR A 79 -6.83 -12.41 -0.25
CA THR A 79 -7.86 -12.93 -1.17
C THR A 79 -7.85 -12.20 -2.53
N LEU A 80 -7.60 -10.89 -2.54
CA LEU A 80 -7.73 -10.09 -3.76
C LEU A 80 -6.41 -9.88 -4.51
N LEU A 81 -5.27 -10.01 -3.85
CA LEU A 81 -3.95 -9.65 -4.41
C LEU A 81 -2.97 -10.82 -4.52
N THR A 82 -3.38 -12.03 -4.13
CA THR A 82 -2.52 -13.21 -4.25
C THR A 82 -3.23 -14.33 -4.99
N ASP A 83 -2.46 -15.25 -5.56
CA ASP A 83 -2.95 -16.46 -6.22
C ASP A 83 -3.09 -17.65 -5.25
N LYS A 84 -3.16 -17.37 -3.95
CA LYS A 84 -3.31 -18.41 -2.93
C LYS A 84 -4.63 -19.13 -3.05
N THR A 85 -4.55 -20.45 -2.93
CA THR A 85 -5.72 -21.32 -2.95
C THR A 85 -6.61 -21.12 -1.72
N ASP A 86 -7.87 -21.52 -1.80
CA ASP A 86 -8.81 -21.47 -0.66
C ASP A 86 -8.29 -22.19 0.58
N ASN A 87 -7.51 -23.26 0.42
CA ASN A 87 -6.94 -24.00 1.55
C ASN A 87 -5.82 -23.20 2.23
N GLU A 88 -4.97 -22.54 1.46
CA GLU A 88 -3.93 -21.64 2.01
C GLU A 88 -4.54 -20.43 2.69
N LEU A 89 -5.59 -19.83 2.12
CA LEU A 89 -6.32 -18.72 2.74
C LEU A 89 -6.93 -19.14 4.09
N LYS A 90 -7.56 -20.31 4.16
CA LYS A 90 -8.08 -20.88 5.42
C LYS A 90 -6.99 -21.12 6.45
N GLU A 91 -5.80 -21.55 6.02
CA GLU A 91 -4.66 -21.73 6.92
C GLU A 91 -4.19 -20.41 7.52
N ILE A 92 -4.07 -19.35 6.70
CA ILE A 92 -3.72 -18.00 7.15
C ILE A 92 -4.77 -17.46 8.13
N GLU A 93 -6.05 -17.63 7.81
CA GLU A 93 -7.15 -17.24 8.71
C GLU A 93 -7.08 -17.97 10.04
N LYS A 94 -6.77 -19.28 10.02
CA LYS A 94 -6.60 -20.09 11.23
C LYS A 94 -5.41 -19.61 12.07
N ARG A 95 -4.29 -19.25 11.43
CA ARG A 95 -3.11 -18.69 12.12
C ARG A 95 -3.49 -17.39 12.86
N LEU A 96 -4.22 -16.48 12.21
CA LEU A 96 -4.73 -15.25 12.82
C LEU A 96 -5.65 -15.54 14.01
N LYS A 97 -6.61 -16.47 13.85
CA LYS A 97 -7.55 -16.87 14.93
C LYS A 97 -6.86 -17.53 16.11
N ASN A 98 -5.75 -18.23 15.88
CA ASN A 98 -4.94 -18.87 16.92
C ASN A 98 -4.02 -17.88 17.66
N GLY A 99 -4.09 -16.59 17.35
CA GLY A 99 -3.34 -15.55 18.04
C GLY A 99 -1.92 -15.34 17.53
N GLU A 100 -1.59 -15.83 16.33
CA GLU A 100 -0.34 -15.45 15.70
C GLU A 100 -0.28 -13.93 15.49
N ASN A 101 0.89 -13.35 15.72
CA ASN A 101 1.06 -11.92 15.59
C ASN A 101 0.74 -11.46 14.14
N PRO A 102 -0.28 -10.60 13.94
CA PRO A 102 -0.68 -10.12 12.61
C PRO A 102 0.47 -9.50 11.81
N ARG A 103 1.46 -8.93 12.51
CA ARG A 103 2.66 -8.38 11.89
C ARG A 103 3.43 -9.42 11.08
N ASN A 104 3.59 -10.65 11.56
CA ASN A 104 4.30 -11.69 10.83
C ASN A 104 3.59 -12.03 9.53
N ILE A 105 2.27 -12.15 9.60
CA ILE A 105 1.42 -12.43 8.46
C ILE A 105 1.43 -11.27 7.45
N LYS A 106 1.44 -10.01 7.94
CA LYS A 106 1.64 -8.83 7.07
C LYS A 106 3.01 -8.83 6.40
N MET A 107 4.07 -9.24 7.10
CA MET A 107 5.41 -9.34 6.51
C MET A 107 5.45 -10.36 5.36
N GLU A 108 4.79 -11.50 5.52
CA GLU A 108 4.66 -12.50 4.46
C GLU A 108 3.87 -11.93 3.26
N LEU A 109 2.77 -11.24 3.51
CA LEU A 109 1.96 -10.59 2.48
C LEU A 109 2.73 -9.49 1.74
N ALA A 110 3.40 -8.61 2.50
CA ALA A 110 4.19 -7.52 1.95
C ALA A 110 5.35 -8.04 1.10
N TYR A 111 6.03 -9.08 1.57
CA TYR A 111 7.08 -9.75 0.80
C TYR A 111 6.52 -10.36 -0.50
N TYR A 112 5.41 -11.09 -0.41
CA TYR A 112 4.79 -11.73 -1.57
C TYR A 112 4.43 -10.71 -2.65
N ILE A 113 3.70 -9.65 -2.28
CA ILE A 113 3.26 -8.62 -3.22
C ILE A 113 4.46 -7.84 -3.79
N THR A 114 5.41 -7.44 -2.94
CA THR A 114 6.61 -6.72 -3.41
C THR A 114 7.45 -7.60 -4.35
N LYS A 115 7.56 -8.91 -4.08
CA LYS A 115 8.25 -9.85 -4.96
C LYS A 115 7.57 -9.96 -6.33
N GLU A 116 6.24 -10.03 -6.34
CA GLU A 116 5.46 -10.16 -7.58
C GLU A 116 5.67 -8.96 -8.52
N TYR A 117 5.63 -7.74 -7.97
CA TYR A 117 5.69 -6.52 -8.78
C TYR A 117 7.09 -5.94 -8.97
N CYS A 118 8.00 -6.15 -8.03
CA CYS A 118 9.33 -5.54 -8.03
C CYS A 118 10.48 -6.56 -8.15
N GLY A 119 10.18 -7.84 -8.12
CA GLY A 119 11.15 -8.93 -8.16
C GLY A 119 11.73 -9.29 -6.78
N GLU A 120 12.31 -10.49 -6.71
CA GLU A 120 12.75 -11.11 -5.46
C GLU A 120 13.87 -10.34 -4.74
N ASN A 121 14.86 -9.84 -5.49
CA ASN A 121 15.96 -9.08 -4.91
C ASN A 121 15.48 -7.79 -4.24
N SER A 122 14.54 -7.09 -4.89
CA SER A 122 13.94 -5.86 -4.37
C SER A 122 13.09 -6.14 -3.12
N ALA A 123 12.34 -7.23 -3.12
CA ALA A 123 11.53 -7.65 -1.96
C ALA A 123 12.42 -8.00 -0.74
N ASN A 124 13.52 -8.73 -0.97
CA ASN A 124 14.48 -9.06 0.08
C ASN A 124 15.13 -7.79 0.68
N SER A 125 15.52 -6.84 -0.17
CA SER A 125 16.08 -5.57 0.28
C SER A 125 15.04 -4.76 1.07
N ALA A 126 13.82 -4.62 0.56
CA ALA A 126 12.75 -3.87 1.23
C ALA A 126 12.38 -4.46 2.59
N GLN A 127 12.30 -5.79 2.69
CA GLN A 127 12.05 -6.48 3.95
C GLN A 127 13.19 -6.24 4.96
N LYS A 128 14.44 -6.35 4.51
CA LYS A 128 15.63 -6.13 5.35
C LYS A 128 15.69 -4.71 5.88
N ASP A 129 15.44 -3.73 5.01
CA ASP A 129 15.39 -2.32 5.38
C ASP A 129 14.27 -2.06 6.39
N PHE A 130 13.08 -2.62 6.19
CA PHE A 130 11.97 -2.50 7.13
C PHE A 130 12.33 -3.07 8.51
N ILE A 131 12.96 -4.24 8.56
CA ILE A 131 13.41 -4.85 9.81
C ILE A 131 14.45 -3.96 10.49
N ASN A 132 15.43 -3.46 9.77
CA ASN A 132 16.49 -2.63 10.33
C ASN A 132 15.96 -1.30 10.87
N VAL A 133 15.19 -0.58 10.08
CA VAL A 133 14.69 0.76 10.43
C VAL A 133 13.58 0.71 11.47
N VAL A 134 12.56 -0.12 11.25
CA VAL A 134 11.35 -0.09 12.07
C VAL A 134 11.45 -0.98 13.29
N GLN A 135 12.13 -2.14 13.19
CA GLN A 135 12.23 -3.07 14.30
C GLN A 135 13.45 -2.83 15.18
N ASN A 136 14.59 -2.58 14.56
CA ASN A 136 15.85 -2.41 15.28
C ASN A 136 16.14 -0.94 15.59
N HIS A 137 15.25 -0.01 15.17
CA HIS A 137 15.44 1.44 15.31
C HIS A 137 16.81 1.92 14.79
N GLN A 138 17.32 1.24 13.77
CA GLN A 138 18.57 1.63 13.13
C GLN A 138 18.31 2.80 12.18
N THR A 139 19.30 3.65 12.07
CA THR A 139 19.28 4.73 11.09
C THR A 139 19.27 4.12 9.68
N PRO A 140 18.38 4.56 8.76
CA PRO A 140 18.41 4.10 7.39
C PRO A 140 19.78 4.32 6.75
N GLU A 141 20.25 3.39 5.91
CA GLU A 141 21.56 3.51 5.25
C GLU A 141 21.61 4.66 4.22
N ASP A 142 20.44 5.14 3.80
CA ASP A 142 20.26 6.11 2.71
C ASP A 142 19.80 7.47 3.28
N ILE A 143 20.57 7.98 4.26
CA ILE A 143 20.31 9.31 4.84
C ILE A 143 21.37 10.28 4.36
N ASP A 144 20.94 11.43 3.85
CA ASP A 144 21.79 12.55 3.57
C ASP A 144 22.47 13.05 4.86
N GLU A 145 23.76 12.85 4.99
CA GLU A 145 24.52 13.42 6.09
C GLU A 145 24.71 14.93 5.89
N ILE A 146 24.43 15.69 6.94
CA ILE A 146 24.59 17.14 6.94
C ILE A 146 25.63 17.52 7.98
N ASN A 147 26.64 18.26 7.55
CA ASN A 147 27.58 18.87 8.50
C ASN A 147 26.89 20.05 9.21
N GLY A 148 26.28 19.75 10.35
CA GLY A 148 25.52 20.70 11.17
C GLY A 148 26.29 21.33 12.32
N ILE A 149 27.63 21.22 12.34
CA ILE A 149 28.46 21.79 13.41
C ILE A 149 28.19 23.31 13.50
N ASN A 150 27.75 23.77 14.67
CA ASN A 150 27.41 25.17 14.97
C ASN A 150 26.19 25.74 14.19
N LYS A 151 25.37 24.94 13.50
CA LYS A 151 24.14 25.41 12.88
C LYS A 151 22.93 25.16 13.78
N ASN A 152 21.98 26.11 13.79
CA ASN A 152 20.70 25.91 14.47
C ASN A 152 19.85 24.92 13.66
N ILE A 153 19.20 23.97 14.33
CA ILE A 153 18.32 22.99 13.68
C ILE A 153 17.24 23.63 12.79
N LEU A 154 16.73 24.80 13.19
CA LEU A 154 15.73 25.53 12.40
C LEU A 154 16.31 26.03 11.07
N ASP A 155 17.60 26.40 11.05
CA ASP A 155 18.27 26.84 9.81
C ASP A 155 18.53 25.67 8.88
N ILE A 156 18.91 24.52 9.43
CA ILE A 156 19.11 23.28 8.69
C ILE A 156 17.79 22.83 8.01
N LEU A 157 16.67 22.86 8.74
CA LEU A 157 15.37 22.47 8.19
C LEU A 157 14.92 23.38 7.04
N VAL A 158 15.21 24.68 7.10
CA VAL A 158 14.89 25.61 6.02
C VAL A 158 15.86 25.45 4.84
N GLU A 159 17.17 25.32 5.11
CA GLU A 159 18.21 25.13 4.08
C GLU A 159 17.97 23.87 3.22
N LYS A 160 17.45 22.82 3.86
CA LYS A 160 17.13 21.54 3.18
C LYS A 160 15.69 21.42 2.68
N ASN A 161 14.94 22.51 2.69
CA ASN A 161 13.54 22.57 2.22
C ASN A 161 12.57 21.65 2.99
N PHE A 162 12.89 21.21 4.21
CA PHE A 162 11.94 20.52 5.08
C PHE A 162 10.89 21.46 5.67
N ALA A 163 11.19 22.76 5.72
CA ALA A 163 10.26 23.81 6.09
C ALA A 163 10.48 25.04 5.22
N LYS A 164 9.39 25.75 4.90
CA LYS A 164 9.44 26.98 4.08
C LYS A 164 9.96 28.20 4.84
N SER A 165 9.94 28.14 6.18
CA SER A 165 10.38 29.21 7.05
C SER A 165 10.80 28.69 8.44
N LYS A 166 11.59 29.48 9.17
CA LYS A 166 11.96 29.17 10.57
C LYS A 166 10.75 29.04 11.50
N SER A 167 9.68 29.82 11.25
CA SER A 167 8.43 29.74 12.02
C SER A 167 7.70 28.43 11.79
N GLU A 168 7.69 27.96 10.55
CA GLU A 168 7.13 26.64 10.19
C GLU A 168 7.98 25.50 10.78
N ALA A 169 9.31 25.58 10.66
CA ALA A 169 10.22 24.62 11.27
C ALA A 169 10.00 24.49 12.77
N LYS A 170 9.87 25.61 13.48
CA LYS A 170 9.58 25.63 14.92
C LYS A 170 8.25 24.95 15.25
N ARG A 171 7.21 25.21 14.45
CA ARG A 171 5.90 24.57 14.63
C ARG A 171 5.97 23.07 14.40
N LEU A 172 6.68 22.61 13.37
CA LEU A 172 6.85 21.17 13.06
C LEU A 172 7.56 20.45 14.21
N ILE A 173 8.64 21.03 14.75
CA ILE A 173 9.36 20.45 15.91
C ILE A 173 8.45 20.35 17.15
N GLN A 174 7.53 21.31 17.35
CA GLN A 174 6.61 21.28 18.49
C GLN A 174 5.47 20.27 18.33
N GLN A 175 5.17 19.86 17.12
CA GLN A 175 4.11 18.87 16.81
C GLN A 175 4.60 17.43 16.85
N GLY A 176 5.90 17.17 16.86
CA GLY A 176 6.56 15.85 16.85
C GLY A 176 6.81 15.34 15.46
#